data_f901c3c7862ec34ce7962d23379f9371
#
_entry.id   f901c3c7862ec34ce7962d23379f9371
#
_cell.length_a   1.000
_cell.length_b   1.000
_cell.length_c   1.000
_cell.angle_alpha   90.00
_cell.angle_beta   90.00
_cell.angle_gamma   90.00
#
_symmetry.space_group_name_H-M   'P 1'
#
loop_
_entity.id
_entity.type
_entity.pdbx_description
1 polymer ?
#
loop_
_entity_poly.entity_id
_entity_poly.type
_entity_poly.pdbx_seq_one_letter_code
_entity_poly.pdbx_strand_id
1 'polypeptide(L)'
;MVPLNRSGATTRNDSVESLHKKALKSQKDGNQEEAVLNLDRALEIEPNNAELLYDKAISFQMLLRFDDAIEYYDKSLRIDPNNFGAFVNKGLCLSNPNMNRYEDALECFEQALRLVPNDPGALSLKGYSLDSVGRYREAIDCFDKILQTQPKETNIIINKGLALSHLGKYDEAIAYFDTVLDYEPDNFFAMQLKQEAVNSMKRDFLQ
;
A
#
# COMPACT_ATOMS: atom_id res chain seq x y z
N MET A 1 48.61 15.21 -32.69
CA MET A 1 47.38 14.37 -32.70
C MET A 1 47.56 13.27 -31.67
N VAL A 2 46.94 13.42 -30.51
CA VAL A 2 46.93 12.38 -29.45
C VAL A 2 45.65 11.58 -29.66
N PRO A 3 45.66 10.25 -29.79
CA PRO A 3 44.44 9.45 -29.91
C PRO A 3 43.70 9.44 -28.57
N LEU A 4 42.43 9.88 -28.61
CA LEU A 4 41.45 9.72 -27.54
C LEU A 4 41.29 8.23 -27.23
N ASN A 5 41.78 7.84 -26.08
CA ASN A 5 41.62 6.49 -25.53
C ASN A 5 40.13 6.34 -25.10
N ARG A 6 39.31 5.75 -25.96
CA ARG A 6 38.00 5.23 -25.58
C ARG A 6 38.21 3.94 -24.79
N SER A 7 38.49 4.08 -23.51
CA SER A 7 38.34 2.96 -22.59
C SER A 7 36.85 2.75 -22.33
N GLY A 8 36.15 2.18 -23.31
CA GLY A 8 34.90 1.49 -23.06
C GLY A 8 35.25 0.27 -22.21
N ALA A 9 35.11 0.39 -20.91
CA ALA A 9 35.14 -0.77 -20.04
C ALA A 9 33.96 -1.67 -20.44
N THR A 10 34.27 -2.69 -21.27
CA THR A 10 33.43 -3.89 -21.39
C THR A 10 33.48 -4.60 -20.04
N THR A 11 32.70 -4.08 -19.10
CA THR A 11 32.40 -4.79 -17.87
C THR A 11 31.68 -6.08 -18.25
N ARG A 12 32.20 -7.19 -17.75
CA ARG A 12 31.64 -8.54 -17.72
C ARG A 12 30.19 -8.55 -18.19
N ASN A 13 29.89 -9.46 -19.13
CA ASN A 13 28.55 -9.74 -19.64
C ASN A 13 27.72 -10.28 -18.44
N ASP A 14 27.21 -9.36 -17.59
CA ASP A 14 26.35 -9.73 -16.47
C ASP A 14 25.07 -10.32 -17.06
N SER A 15 24.72 -11.53 -16.67
CA SER A 15 23.43 -12.12 -17.05
C SER A 15 22.29 -11.37 -16.35
N VAL A 16 21.09 -11.43 -16.93
CA VAL A 16 19.88 -10.88 -16.30
C VAL A 16 19.74 -11.36 -14.86
N GLU A 17 19.92 -12.66 -14.62
CA GLU A 17 19.85 -13.25 -13.28
C GLU A 17 20.89 -12.65 -12.31
N SER A 18 22.14 -12.42 -12.77
CA SER A 18 23.18 -11.78 -11.95
C SER A 18 22.82 -10.34 -11.59
N LEU A 19 22.30 -9.57 -12.55
CA LEU A 19 21.86 -8.18 -12.34
C LEU A 19 20.65 -8.12 -11.40
N HIS A 20 19.67 -8.99 -11.62
CA HIS A 20 18.50 -9.09 -10.75
C HIS A 20 18.88 -9.44 -9.29
N LYS A 21 19.76 -10.43 -9.11
CA LYS A 21 20.27 -10.76 -7.78
C LYS A 21 21.01 -9.60 -7.10
N LYS A 22 21.77 -8.81 -7.85
CA LYS A 22 22.41 -7.59 -7.34
C LYS A 22 21.36 -6.55 -6.92
N ALA A 23 20.33 -6.35 -7.74
CA ALA A 23 19.25 -5.43 -7.45
C ALA A 23 18.50 -5.81 -6.15
N LEU A 24 18.10 -7.08 -6.02
CA LEU A 24 17.42 -7.57 -4.82
C LEU A 24 18.28 -7.43 -3.55
N LYS A 25 19.60 -7.62 -3.70
CA LYS A 25 20.53 -7.37 -2.59
C LYS A 25 20.57 -5.88 -2.24
N SER A 26 20.68 -5.00 -3.24
CA SER A 26 20.71 -3.54 -3.02
C SER A 26 19.40 -3.05 -2.39
N GLN A 27 18.24 -3.59 -2.79
CA GLN A 27 16.94 -3.31 -2.16
C GLN A 27 16.95 -3.68 -0.67
N LYS A 28 17.44 -4.89 -0.35
CA LYS A 28 17.55 -5.38 1.03
C LYS A 28 18.49 -4.53 1.88
N ASP A 29 19.59 -4.04 1.28
CA ASP A 29 20.57 -3.18 1.94
C ASP A 29 20.11 -1.71 2.01
N GLY A 30 18.92 -1.37 1.48
CA GLY A 30 18.34 -0.03 1.47
C GLY A 30 18.85 0.88 0.34
N ASN A 31 19.71 0.37 -0.55
CA ASN A 31 20.32 1.14 -1.66
C ASN A 31 19.41 1.10 -2.90
N GLN A 32 18.28 1.81 -2.85
CA GLN A 32 17.24 1.73 -3.88
C GLN A 32 17.70 2.27 -5.24
N GLU A 33 18.53 3.33 -5.26
CA GLU A 33 19.09 3.88 -6.51
C GLU A 33 19.99 2.86 -7.23
N GLU A 34 20.81 2.11 -6.46
CA GLU A 34 21.65 1.06 -7.03
C GLU A 34 20.80 -0.12 -7.53
N ALA A 35 19.72 -0.43 -6.82
CA ALA A 35 18.76 -1.44 -7.28
C ALA A 35 18.16 -1.04 -8.63
N VAL A 36 17.69 0.20 -8.78
CA VAL A 36 17.16 0.72 -10.05
C VAL A 36 18.19 0.61 -11.18
N LEU A 37 19.45 1.00 -10.95
CA LEU A 37 20.50 0.88 -11.96
C LEU A 37 20.75 -0.56 -12.42
N ASN A 38 20.74 -1.52 -11.50
CA ASN A 38 20.92 -2.93 -11.86
C ASN A 38 19.68 -3.47 -12.61
N LEU A 39 18.47 -3.05 -12.22
CA LEU A 39 17.22 -3.41 -12.90
C LEU A 39 17.15 -2.78 -14.31
N ASP A 40 17.64 -1.54 -14.49
CA ASP A 40 17.72 -0.92 -15.81
C ASP A 40 18.58 -1.74 -16.76
N ARG A 41 19.77 -2.15 -16.31
CA ARG A 41 20.68 -3.00 -17.09
C ARG A 41 20.07 -4.37 -17.40
N ALA A 42 19.32 -4.94 -16.47
CA ALA A 42 18.63 -6.21 -16.70
C ALA A 42 17.49 -6.04 -17.74
N LEU A 43 16.74 -4.93 -17.67
CA LEU A 43 15.67 -4.60 -18.59
C LEU A 43 16.17 -4.17 -20.00
N GLU A 44 17.43 -3.72 -20.14
CA GLU A 44 18.05 -3.54 -21.44
C GLU A 44 18.20 -4.88 -22.19
N ILE A 45 18.37 -5.99 -21.44
CA ILE A 45 18.49 -7.34 -22.00
C ILE A 45 17.10 -7.98 -22.17
N GLU A 46 16.23 -7.87 -21.15
CA GLU A 46 14.86 -8.41 -21.15
C GLU A 46 13.81 -7.32 -20.90
N PRO A 47 13.44 -6.50 -21.90
CA PRO A 47 12.55 -5.36 -21.71
C PRO A 47 11.14 -5.69 -21.24
N ASN A 48 10.68 -6.90 -21.51
CA ASN A 48 9.33 -7.39 -21.18
C ASN A 48 9.34 -8.44 -20.05
N ASN A 49 10.27 -8.34 -19.11
CA ASN A 49 10.27 -9.19 -17.94
C ASN A 49 9.43 -8.55 -16.83
N ALA A 50 8.26 -9.14 -16.54
CA ALA A 50 7.29 -8.61 -15.59
C ALA A 50 7.85 -8.50 -14.16
N GLU A 51 8.69 -9.45 -13.75
CA GLU A 51 9.30 -9.48 -12.42
C GLU A 51 10.30 -8.33 -12.24
N LEU A 52 11.18 -8.09 -13.22
CA LEU A 52 12.13 -6.98 -13.18
C LEU A 52 11.42 -5.61 -13.15
N LEU A 53 10.32 -5.48 -13.91
CA LEU A 53 9.50 -4.26 -13.92
C LEU A 53 8.83 -4.05 -12.55
N TYR A 54 8.31 -5.12 -11.96
CA TYR A 54 7.70 -5.10 -10.62
C TYR A 54 8.73 -4.69 -9.55
N ASP A 55 9.90 -5.30 -9.53
CA ASP A 55 10.94 -4.98 -8.56
C ASP A 55 11.48 -3.55 -8.73
N LYS A 56 11.53 -3.06 -9.96
CA LYS A 56 11.90 -1.68 -10.22
C LYS A 56 10.83 -0.71 -9.70
N ALA A 57 9.55 -1.06 -9.85
CA ALA A 57 8.46 -0.29 -9.26
C ALA A 57 8.57 -0.23 -7.74
N ILE A 58 8.89 -1.35 -7.08
CA ILE A 58 9.14 -1.37 -5.62
C ILE A 58 10.28 -0.42 -5.25
N SER A 59 11.38 -0.43 -6.00
CA SER A 59 12.50 0.49 -5.71
C SER A 59 12.09 1.95 -5.83
N PHE A 60 11.30 2.32 -6.84
CA PHE A 60 10.76 3.68 -6.96
C PHE A 60 9.79 4.04 -5.85
N GLN A 61 8.93 3.10 -5.44
CA GLN A 61 8.03 3.29 -4.30
C GLN A 61 8.80 3.58 -3.01
N MET A 62 9.88 2.83 -2.75
CA MET A 62 10.75 3.04 -1.58
C MET A 62 11.50 4.36 -1.62
N LEU A 63 11.77 4.90 -2.81
CA LEU A 63 12.31 6.24 -3.05
C LEU A 63 11.24 7.34 -2.99
N LEU A 64 9.99 7.01 -2.67
CA LEU A 64 8.83 7.89 -2.67
C LEU A 64 8.54 8.53 -4.06
N ARG A 65 9.05 7.93 -5.13
CA ARG A 65 8.81 8.32 -6.52
C ARG A 65 7.56 7.60 -7.03
N PHE A 66 6.41 7.99 -6.52
CA PHE A 66 5.15 7.26 -6.72
C PHE A 66 4.70 7.22 -8.19
N ASP A 67 4.87 8.31 -8.95
CA ASP A 67 4.49 8.31 -10.37
C ASP A 67 5.32 7.32 -11.19
N ASP A 68 6.64 7.27 -10.95
CA ASP A 68 7.51 6.27 -11.60
C ASP A 68 7.11 4.85 -11.16
N ALA A 69 6.85 4.63 -9.88
CA ALA A 69 6.42 3.33 -9.37
C ALA A 69 5.13 2.86 -10.05
N ILE A 70 4.11 3.72 -10.14
CA ILE A 70 2.83 3.42 -10.80
C ILE A 70 3.05 3.06 -12.28
N GLU A 71 3.89 3.80 -13.01
CA GLU A 71 4.22 3.51 -14.40
C GLU A 71 4.81 2.10 -14.55
N TYR A 72 5.76 1.73 -13.67
CA TYR A 72 6.41 0.42 -13.74
C TYR A 72 5.50 -0.72 -13.24
N TYR A 73 4.63 -0.51 -12.25
CA TYR A 73 3.56 -1.45 -11.94
C TYR A 73 2.63 -1.67 -13.12
N ASP A 74 2.25 -0.62 -13.84
CA ASP A 74 1.41 -0.74 -15.04
C ASP A 74 2.10 -1.52 -16.16
N LYS A 75 3.42 -1.34 -16.35
CA LYS A 75 4.20 -2.12 -17.31
C LYS A 75 4.23 -3.60 -16.91
N SER A 76 4.45 -3.90 -15.64
CA SER A 76 4.44 -5.26 -15.10
C SER A 76 3.07 -5.92 -15.28
N LEU A 77 1.99 -5.23 -14.91
CA LEU A 77 0.61 -5.74 -15.00
C LEU A 77 0.12 -5.95 -16.44
N ARG A 78 0.66 -5.22 -17.42
CA ARG A 78 0.36 -5.50 -18.85
C ARG A 78 0.92 -6.86 -19.32
N ILE A 79 2.00 -7.32 -18.69
CA ILE A 79 2.66 -8.58 -19.03
C ILE A 79 2.10 -9.72 -18.16
N ASP A 80 1.98 -9.48 -16.85
CA ASP A 80 1.38 -10.39 -15.88
C ASP A 80 0.16 -9.74 -15.19
N PRO A 81 -1.05 -9.91 -15.76
CA PRO A 81 -2.27 -9.34 -15.20
C PRO A 81 -2.75 -10.04 -13.93
N ASN A 82 -2.09 -11.12 -13.49
CA ASN A 82 -2.44 -11.86 -12.29
C ASN A 82 -1.49 -11.57 -11.11
N ASN A 83 -0.66 -10.56 -11.20
CA ASN A 83 0.24 -10.18 -10.12
C ASN A 83 -0.52 -9.43 -9.01
N PHE A 84 -0.97 -10.18 -7.99
CA PHE A 84 -1.64 -9.63 -6.80
C PHE A 84 -0.82 -8.50 -6.14
N GLY A 85 0.49 -8.73 -5.94
CA GLY A 85 1.37 -7.76 -5.29
C GLY A 85 1.48 -6.44 -6.07
N ALA A 86 1.49 -6.50 -7.40
CA ALA A 86 1.55 -5.31 -8.23
C ALA A 86 0.27 -4.46 -8.10
N PHE A 87 -0.91 -5.08 -8.04
CA PHE A 87 -2.15 -4.34 -7.78
C PHE A 87 -2.16 -3.72 -6.38
N VAL A 88 -1.79 -4.47 -5.33
CA VAL A 88 -1.75 -3.94 -3.96
C VAL A 88 -0.78 -2.78 -3.84
N ASN A 89 0.44 -2.92 -4.34
CA ASN A 89 1.47 -1.90 -4.23
C ASN A 89 1.18 -0.66 -5.09
N LYS A 90 0.61 -0.84 -6.29
CA LYS A 90 0.11 0.27 -7.10
C LYS A 90 -0.99 1.04 -6.37
N GLY A 91 -1.97 0.33 -5.78
CA GLY A 91 -3.02 0.93 -4.96
C GLY A 91 -2.47 1.70 -3.76
N LEU A 92 -1.44 1.16 -3.10
CA LEU A 92 -0.72 1.83 -2.01
C LEU A 92 -0.05 3.14 -2.45
N CYS A 93 0.59 3.16 -3.62
CA CYS A 93 1.17 4.40 -4.18
C CYS A 93 0.07 5.43 -4.44
N LEU A 94 -1.04 5.02 -5.06
CA LEU A 94 -2.17 5.88 -5.41
C LEU A 94 -2.89 6.45 -4.17
N SER A 95 -3.05 5.65 -3.12
CA SER A 95 -3.69 6.06 -1.85
C SER A 95 -2.77 6.82 -0.90
N ASN A 96 -1.51 7.04 -1.28
CA ASN A 96 -0.62 7.89 -0.48
C ASN A 96 -1.19 9.31 -0.39
N PRO A 97 -1.19 9.97 0.79
CA PRO A 97 -1.74 11.31 0.95
C PRO A 97 -1.19 12.36 -0.01
N ASN A 98 0.07 12.22 -0.45
CA ASN A 98 0.68 13.11 -1.44
C ASN A 98 0.08 12.94 -2.85
N MET A 99 -0.37 11.73 -3.20
CA MET A 99 -1.03 11.43 -4.47
C MET A 99 -2.53 11.71 -4.42
N ASN A 100 -3.17 11.42 -3.29
CA ASN A 100 -4.60 11.63 -3.03
C ASN A 100 -5.53 11.04 -4.12
N ARG A 101 -5.13 9.88 -4.70
CA ARG A 101 -5.84 9.21 -5.79
C ARG A 101 -6.57 7.98 -5.26
N TYR A 102 -7.39 8.17 -4.23
CA TYR A 102 -8.05 7.06 -3.52
C TYR A 102 -9.02 6.27 -4.41
N GLU A 103 -9.75 6.91 -5.32
CA GLU A 103 -10.66 6.20 -6.24
C GLU A 103 -9.89 5.26 -7.20
N ASP A 104 -8.77 5.73 -7.75
CA ASP A 104 -7.91 4.88 -8.58
C ASP A 104 -7.29 3.72 -7.76
N ALA A 105 -6.97 3.98 -6.48
CA ALA A 105 -6.48 2.95 -5.56
C ALA A 105 -7.54 1.87 -5.31
N LEU A 106 -8.82 2.27 -5.16
CA LEU A 106 -9.94 1.33 -4.98
C LEU A 106 -10.05 0.35 -6.14
N GLU A 107 -9.88 0.80 -7.38
CA GLU A 107 -9.86 -0.07 -8.56
C GLU A 107 -8.74 -1.13 -8.45
N CYS A 108 -7.54 -0.70 -8.02
CA CYS A 108 -6.41 -1.61 -7.82
C CYS A 108 -6.70 -2.65 -6.73
N PHE A 109 -7.24 -2.24 -5.58
CA PHE A 109 -7.58 -3.17 -4.49
C PHE A 109 -8.72 -4.12 -4.89
N GLU A 110 -9.66 -3.68 -5.73
CA GLU A 110 -10.69 -4.56 -6.28
C GLU A 110 -10.11 -5.63 -7.20
N GLN A 111 -9.14 -5.28 -8.07
CA GLN A 111 -8.44 -6.28 -8.88
C GLN A 111 -7.66 -7.26 -8.01
N ALA A 112 -6.95 -6.77 -6.99
CA ALA A 112 -6.25 -7.62 -6.04
C ALA A 112 -7.22 -8.60 -5.34
N LEU A 113 -8.37 -8.13 -4.87
CA LEU A 113 -9.39 -8.96 -4.21
C LEU A 113 -10.13 -9.92 -5.16
N ARG A 114 -10.11 -9.69 -6.48
CA ARG A 114 -10.56 -10.69 -7.45
C ARG A 114 -9.58 -11.85 -7.56
N LEU A 115 -8.29 -11.59 -7.43
CA LEU A 115 -7.24 -12.62 -7.47
C LEU A 115 -7.17 -13.39 -6.15
N VAL A 116 -7.22 -12.68 -5.01
CA VAL A 116 -7.18 -13.27 -3.67
C VAL A 116 -8.37 -12.72 -2.86
N PRO A 117 -9.55 -13.39 -2.95
CA PRO A 117 -10.72 -12.97 -2.20
C PRO A 117 -10.48 -13.02 -0.69
N ASN A 118 -10.94 -11.98 0.01
CA ASN A 118 -10.82 -11.84 1.47
C ASN A 118 -9.38 -11.73 2.01
N ASP A 119 -8.40 -11.35 1.18
CA ASP A 119 -7.07 -10.99 1.70
C ASP A 119 -7.20 -9.84 2.72
N PRO A 120 -6.76 -10.02 3.98
CA PRO A 120 -6.98 -9.02 5.02
C PRO A 120 -6.23 -7.71 4.74
N GLY A 121 -5.04 -7.79 4.13
CA GLY A 121 -4.24 -6.63 3.77
C GLY A 121 -4.93 -5.78 2.72
N ALA A 122 -5.36 -6.39 1.60
CA ALA A 122 -6.07 -5.69 0.53
C ALA A 122 -7.44 -5.15 1.01
N LEU A 123 -8.18 -5.89 1.86
CA LEU A 123 -9.43 -5.41 2.46
C LEU A 123 -9.19 -4.20 3.38
N SER A 124 -8.13 -4.21 4.19
CA SER A 124 -7.77 -3.10 5.07
C SER A 124 -7.45 -1.84 4.28
N LEU A 125 -6.63 -1.96 3.23
CA LEU A 125 -6.25 -0.85 2.35
C LEU A 125 -7.47 -0.30 1.57
N LYS A 126 -8.35 -1.19 1.10
CA LYS A 126 -9.62 -0.81 0.49
C LYS A 126 -10.51 -0.06 1.47
N GLY A 127 -10.66 -0.58 2.69
CA GLY A 127 -11.45 0.05 3.76
C GLY A 127 -10.95 1.45 4.11
N TYR A 128 -9.63 1.61 4.27
CA TYR A 128 -9.00 2.92 4.48
C TYR A 128 -9.28 3.89 3.33
N SER A 129 -9.12 3.45 2.08
CA SER A 129 -9.37 4.30 0.91
C SER A 129 -10.84 4.71 0.80
N LEU A 130 -11.77 3.80 1.11
CA LEU A 130 -13.21 4.07 1.16
C LEU A 130 -13.56 5.10 2.24
N ASP A 131 -12.97 4.98 3.44
CA ASP A 131 -13.15 5.97 4.51
C ASP A 131 -12.64 7.35 4.08
N SER A 132 -11.47 7.40 3.41
CA SER A 132 -10.86 8.64 2.92
C SER A 132 -11.71 9.37 1.87
N VAL A 133 -12.54 8.65 1.09
CA VAL A 133 -13.48 9.25 0.12
C VAL A 133 -14.92 9.38 0.66
N GLY A 134 -15.13 9.16 1.96
CA GLY A 134 -16.44 9.32 2.60
C GLY A 134 -17.42 8.16 2.41
N ARG A 135 -16.97 7.03 1.85
CA ARG A 135 -17.79 5.82 1.64
C ARG A 135 -17.75 4.94 2.89
N TYR A 136 -18.12 5.51 4.04
CA TYR A 136 -17.94 4.92 5.37
C TYR A 136 -18.62 3.56 5.55
N ARG A 137 -19.82 3.36 5.00
CA ARG A 137 -20.54 2.08 5.11
C ARG A 137 -19.76 0.93 4.44
N GLU A 138 -19.23 1.19 3.26
CA GLU A 138 -18.44 0.19 2.52
C GLU A 138 -17.08 -0.06 3.20
N ALA A 139 -16.49 0.95 3.84
CA ALA A 139 -15.31 0.77 4.66
C ALA A 139 -15.58 -0.18 5.84
N ILE A 140 -16.70 0.03 6.55
CA ILE A 140 -17.15 -0.83 7.65
C ILE A 140 -17.33 -2.28 7.15
N ASP A 141 -17.95 -2.50 5.99
CA ASP A 141 -18.11 -3.85 5.40
C ASP A 141 -16.76 -4.54 5.15
N CYS A 142 -15.73 -3.79 4.72
CA CYS A 142 -14.38 -4.33 4.56
C CYS A 142 -13.77 -4.74 5.90
N PHE A 143 -13.86 -3.89 6.92
CA PHE A 143 -13.35 -4.19 8.26
C PHE A 143 -14.10 -5.36 8.91
N ASP A 144 -15.41 -5.46 8.71
CA ASP A 144 -16.22 -6.58 9.22
C ASP A 144 -15.76 -7.92 8.65
N LYS A 145 -15.44 -8.00 7.36
CA LYS A 145 -14.89 -9.21 6.75
C LYS A 145 -13.57 -9.65 7.40
N ILE A 146 -12.70 -8.70 7.75
CA ILE A 146 -11.44 -9.00 8.45
C ILE A 146 -11.74 -9.51 9.86
N LEU A 147 -12.59 -8.79 10.60
CA LEU A 147 -12.92 -9.13 11.99
C LEU A 147 -13.65 -10.46 12.17
N GLN A 148 -14.33 -10.99 11.11
CA GLN A 148 -14.89 -12.34 11.12
C GLN A 148 -13.83 -13.43 11.29
N THR A 149 -12.62 -13.22 10.78
CA THR A 149 -11.51 -14.19 10.84
C THR A 149 -10.46 -13.80 11.86
N GLN A 150 -10.32 -12.50 12.12
CA GLN A 150 -9.31 -11.91 13.02
C GLN A 150 -9.98 -10.95 14.01
N PRO A 151 -10.80 -11.47 14.96
CA PRO A 151 -11.69 -10.64 15.80
C PRO A 151 -10.96 -9.75 16.82
N LYS A 152 -9.64 -9.93 16.99
CA LYS A 152 -8.83 -9.15 17.95
C LYS A 152 -7.80 -8.26 17.27
N GLU A 153 -7.94 -8.03 15.96
CA GLU A 153 -7.01 -7.15 15.22
C GLU A 153 -7.29 -5.69 15.61
N THR A 154 -6.53 -5.19 16.57
CA THR A 154 -6.74 -3.89 17.22
C THR A 154 -6.81 -2.74 16.19
N ASN A 155 -5.92 -2.73 15.18
CA ASN A 155 -5.93 -1.69 14.16
C ASN A 155 -7.23 -1.70 13.35
N ILE A 156 -7.77 -2.87 13.04
CA ILE A 156 -9.03 -2.99 12.30
C ILE A 156 -10.22 -2.59 13.15
N ILE A 157 -10.21 -2.91 14.44
CA ILE A 157 -11.23 -2.47 15.41
C ILE A 157 -11.24 -0.92 15.48
N ILE A 158 -10.06 -0.30 15.57
CA ILE A 158 -9.91 1.15 15.57
C ILE A 158 -10.44 1.77 14.27
N ASN A 159 -10.03 1.24 13.12
CA ASN A 159 -10.45 1.76 11.82
C ASN A 159 -11.97 1.65 11.60
N LYS A 160 -12.59 0.56 12.08
CA LYS A 160 -14.04 0.42 12.07
C LYS A 160 -14.71 1.44 12.97
N GLY A 161 -14.18 1.66 14.19
CA GLY A 161 -14.65 2.71 15.10
C GLY A 161 -14.56 4.10 14.48
N LEU A 162 -13.47 4.42 13.78
CA LEU A 162 -13.31 5.68 13.05
C LEU A 162 -14.38 5.84 11.95
N ALA A 163 -14.56 4.84 11.10
CA ALA A 163 -15.56 4.87 10.03
C ALA A 163 -16.99 5.03 10.59
N LEU A 164 -17.31 4.40 11.74
CA LEU A 164 -18.57 4.60 12.46
C LEU A 164 -18.71 6.03 12.99
N SER A 165 -17.64 6.60 13.53
CA SER A 165 -17.60 7.97 14.01
C SER A 165 -17.83 8.96 12.87
N HIS A 166 -17.18 8.77 11.72
CA HIS A 166 -17.39 9.57 10.50
C HIS A 166 -18.82 9.45 9.98
N LEU A 167 -19.47 8.30 10.19
CA LEU A 167 -20.87 8.08 9.82
C LEU A 167 -21.85 8.69 10.84
N GLY A 168 -21.37 9.30 11.93
CA GLY A 168 -22.19 9.86 13.01
C GLY A 168 -22.74 8.82 14.00
N LYS A 169 -22.27 7.57 13.93
CA LYS A 169 -22.68 6.47 14.82
C LYS A 169 -21.76 6.42 16.06
N TYR A 170 -21.79 7.49 16.84
CA TYR A 170 -20.83 7.71 17.93
C TYR A 170 -20.90 6.65 19.04
N ASP A 171 -22.10 6.20 19.42
CA ASP A 171 -22.25 5.17 20.45
C ASP A 171 -21.62 3.84 20.03
N GLU A 172 -21.83 3.46 18.77
CA GLU A 172 -21.20 2.26 18.20
C GLU A 172 -19.66 2.44 18.12
N ALA A 173 -19.17 3.60 17.69
CA ALA A 173 -17.75 3.91 17.64
C ALA A 173 -17.08 3.80 19.01
N ILE A 174 -17.69 4.39 20.05
CA ILE A 174 -17.22 4.34 21.44
C ILE A 174 -17.10 2.89 21.91
N ALA A 175 -18.09 2.03 21.63
CA ALA A 175 -18.04 0.63 22.01
C ALA A 175 -16.87 -0.13 21.37
N TYR A 176 -16.52 0.20 20.09
CA TYR A 176 -15.33 -0.37 19.44
C TYR A 176 -14.03 0.13 20.08
N PHE A 177 -13.93 1.41 20.42
CA PHE A 177 -12.75 1.94 21.13
C PHE A 177 -12.62 1.36 22.53
N ASP A 178 -13.73 1.13 23.23
CA ASP A 178 -13.74 0.43 24.52
C ASP A 178 -13.24 -1.02 24.39
N THR A 179 -13.64 -1.72 23.33
CA THR A 179 -13.14 -3.06 23.04
C THR A 179 -11.61 -3.07 22.89
N VAL A 180 -11.03 -2.05 22.26
CA VAL A 180 -9.56 -1.91 22.18
C VAL A 180 -8.95 -1.69 23.55
N LEU A 181 -9.56 -0.82 24.38
CA LEU A 181 -9.06 -0.51 25.73
C LEU A 181 -9.20 -1.68 26.69
N ASP A 182 -10.12 -2.60 26.47
CA ASP A 182 -10.21 -3.86 27.23
C ASP A 182 -9.01 -4.79 26.97
N TYR A 183 -8.43 -4.76 25.76
CA TYR A 183 -7.24 -5.55 25.40
C TYR A 183 -5.94 -4.78 25.68
N GLU A 184 -5.95 -3.48 25.45
CA GLU A 184 -4.81 -2.58 25.52
C GLU A 184 -5.19 -1.34 26.35
N PRO A 185 -5.24 -1.43 27.69
CA PRO A 185 -5.71 -0.32 28.55
C PRO A 185 -4.93 0.98 28.39
N ASP A 186 -3.66 0.88 27.99
CA ASP A 186 -2.75 2.02 27.77
C ASP A 186 -2.72 2.51 26.30
N ASN A 187 -3.64 2.06 25.45
CA ASN A 187 -3.70 2.50 24.06
C ASN A 187 -4.19 3.96 24.00
N PHE A 188 -3.23 4.87 23.99
CA PHE A 188 -3.48 6.31 24.00
C PHE A 188 -4.30 6.76 22.77
N PHE A 189 -4.08 6.15 21.61
CA PHE A 189 -4.80 6.49 20.38
C PHE A 189 -6.28 6.12 20.49
N ALA A 190 -6.60 4.94 20.99
CA ALA A 190 -7.99 4.53 21.23
C ALA A 190 -8.69 5.43 22.28
N MET A 191 -7.97 5.82 23.35
CA MET A 191 -8.50 6.77 24.34
C MET A 191 -8.84 8.13 23.73
N GLN A 192 -7.94 8.66 22.90
CA GLN A 192 -8.15 9.93 22.21
C GLN A 192 -9.37 9.86 21.27
N LEU A 193 -9.46 8.83 20.44
CA LEU A 193 -10.56 8.65 19.48
C LEU A 193 -11.91 8.47 20.18
N LYS A 194 -11.95 7.72 21.29
CA LYS A 194 -13.13 7.61 22.14
C LYS A 194 -13.58 8.97 22.65
N GLN A 195 -12.63 9.78 23.16
CA GLN A 195 -12.97 11.12 23.68
C GLN A 195 -13.47 12.05 22.57
N GLU A 196 -12.90 11.96 21.35
CA GLU A 196 -13.36 12.72 20.19
C GLU A 196 -14.79 12.32 19.79
N ALA A 197 -15.10 11.03 19.77
CA ALA A 197 -16.44 10.52 19.49
C ALA A 197 -17.47 11.02 20.55
N VAL A 198 -17.13 10.95 21.83
CA VAL A 198 -17.96 11.49 22.93
C VAL A 198 -18.24 13.00 22.75
N ASN A 199 -17.20 13.76 22.37
CA ASN A 199 -17.33 15.20 22.20
C ASN A 199 -18.20 15.52 20.95
N SER A 200 -18.09 14.76 19.88
CA SER A 200 -18.88 14.92 18.67
C SER A 200 -20.36 14.59 18.92
N MET A 201 -20.62 13.48 19.64
CA MET A 201 -21.97 13.10 20.07
C MET A 201 -22.65 14.20 20.88
N LYS A 202 -21.94 14.81 21.85
CA LYS A 202 -22.48 15.92 22.65
C LYS A 202 -22.79 17.16 21.82
N ARG A 203 -21.98 17.45 20.81
CA ARG A 203 -22.25 18.61 19.91
C ARG A 203 -23.50 18.43 19.09
N ASP A 204 -23.73 17.22 18.58
CA ASP A 204 -24.91 16.90 17.77
C ASP A 204 -26.21 16.95 18.60
N PHE A 205 -26.15 16.63 19.91
CA PHE A 205 -27.29 16.76 20.82
C PHE A 205 -27.65 18.23 21.19
N LEU A 206 -26.76 19.19 20.93
CA LEU A 206 -26.97 20.61 21.28
C LEU A 206 -27.42 21.44 20.08
N GLN A 207 -27.52 20.84 18.90
CA GLN A 207 -28.07 21.45 17.67
C GLN A 207 -29.52 21.02 17.44
#